data_723ef04f8a1d0cfab431429316296e14
#
_entry.id   723ef04f8a1d0cfab431429316296e14
#
_cell.length_a   1.000
_cell.length_b   1.000
_cell.length_c   1.000
_cell.angle_alpha   90.00
_cell.angle_beta   90.00
_cell.angle_gamma   90.00
#
_symmetry.space_group_name_H-M   'P 1'
#
loop_
_entity.id
_entity.type
_entity.pdbx_description
1 polymer ?
#
loop_
_entity_poly.entity_id
_entity_poly.type
_entity_poly.pdbx_seq_one_letter_code
_entity_poly.pdbx_strand_id
1 'polypeptide(L)'
;VHYLIDCGHTRLGYLHSSVEIRNFRERQSGYLSALHALPEEAARDAARRIVRLTPTEEEARADMEAYLRRDPLLPTAFFADNDRIAAGACEALLRFGYRIPQDVSVIGFDDSSISTALTPPLTTMQVQKQRLGALAVDRLHIHLQKDVPETLREALVPEVLVRESVLDRRNPPDRSMCW
;
A
#
# COMPACT_ATOMS: atom_id res chain seq x y z
N VAL A 1 -3.08 3.35 -5.75
CA VAL A 1 -2.77 2.66 -7.01
C VAL A 1 -2.55 3.69 -8.11
N HIS A 2 -3.45 4.67 -8.31
CA HIS A 2 -3.27 5.72 -9.33
C HIS A 2 -1.90 6.41 -9.22
N TYR A 3 -1.46 6.74 -8.00
CA TYR A 3 -0.12 7.28 -7.79
C TYR A 3 1.00 6.43 -8.40
N LEU A 4 0.94 5.09 -8.28
CA LEU A 4 1.92 4.21 -8.91
C LEU A 4 1.84 4.24 -10.45
N ILE A 5 0.60 4.28 -10.99
CA ILE A 5 0.37 4.41 -12.43
C ILE A 5 0.91 5.76 -12.93
N ASP A 6 0.64 6.83 -12.18
CA ASP A 6 1.15 8.17 -12.46
C ASP A 6 2.68 8.26 -12.38
N CYS A 7 3.34 7.44 -11.57
CA CYS A 7 4.79 7.26 -11.57
C CYS A 7 5.30 6.37 -12.72
N GLY A 8 4.45 5.95 -13.67
CA GLY A 8 4.83 5.17 -14.84
C GLY A 8 4.95 3.65 -14.61
N HIS A 9 4.42 3.13 -13.49
CA HIS A 9 4.38 1.70 -13.25
C HIS A 9 3.19 1.06 -13.96
N THR A 10 3.45 0.13 -14.89
CA THR A 10 2.42 -0.64 -15.62
C THR A 10 2.34 -2.11 -15.15
N ARG A 11 3.42 -2.64 -14.58
CA ARG A 11 3.44 -3.97 -13.97
C ARG A 11 3.28 -3.83 -12.47
N LEU A 12 2.04 -3.95 -12.01
CA LEU A 12 1.66 -3.82 -10.61
C LEU A 12 1.43 -5.18 -9.96
N GLY A 13 1.64 -5.25 -8.65
CA GLY A 13 1.26 -6.35 -7.79
C GLY A 13 0.59 -5.86 -6.52
N TYR A 14 -0.08 -6.77 -5.81
CA TYR A 14 -0.78 -6.46 -4.59
C TYR A 14 -0.38 -7.41 -3.46
N LEU A 15 0.09 -6.84 -2.37
CA LEU A 15 0.40 -7.54 -1.12
C LEU A 15 -0.85 -7.50 -0.24
N HIS A 16 -1.68 -8.52 -0.38
CA HIS A 16 -2.98 -8.62 0.26
C HIS A 16 -2.92 -9.44 1.54
N SER A 17 -3.64 -9.02 2.56
CA SER A 17 -3.74 -9.75 3.81
C SER A 17 -4.36 -11.14 3.62
N SER A 18 -3.83 -12.14 4.31
CA SER A 18 -4.44 -13.47 4.42
C SER A 18 -5.71 -13.47 5.29
N VAL A 19 -5.91 -12.42 6.09
CA VAL A 19 -7.08 -12.26 6.98
C VAL A 19 -8.18 -11.49 6.26
N GLU A 20 -9.36 -12.08 6.18
CA GLU A 20 -10.52 -11.51 5.48
C GLU A 20 -11.29 -10.57 6.42
N ILE A 21 -10.97 -9.28 6.38
CA ILE A 21 -11.75 -8.21 7.04
C ILE A 21 -12.26 -7.21 6.00
N ARG A 22 -13.32 -6.49 6.37
CA ARG A 22 -13.99 -5.54 5.48
C ARG A 22 -13.03 -4.53 4.85
N ASN A 23 -12.16 -3.94 5.64
CA ASN A 23 -11.23 -2.91 5.17
C ASN A 23 -10.27 -3.44 4.08
N PHE A 24 -9.76 -4.66 4.23
CA PHE A 24 -8.87 -5.26 3.23
C PHE A 24 -9.62 -5.63 1.95
N ARG A 25 -10.87 -6.09 2.06
CA ARG A 25 -11.73 -6.33 0.88
C ARG A 25 -12.04 -5.04 0.13
N GLU A 26 -12.33 -3.95 0.84
CA GLU A 26 -12.58 -2.64 0.22
C GLU A 26 -11.31 -2.11 -0.47
N ARG A 27 -10.12 -2.29 0.12
CA ARG A 27 -8.83 -1.93 -0.52
C ARG A 27 -8.56 -2.78 -1.76
N GLN A 28 -8.81 -4.08 -1.69
CA GLN A 28 -8.69 -4.96 -2.86
C GLN A 28 -9.64 -4.54 -3.99
N SER A 29 -10.89 -4.23 -3.67
CA SER A 29 -11.85 -3.71 -4.66
C SER A 29 -11.36 -2.41 -5.28
N GLY A 30 -10.82 -1.49 -4.46
CA GLY A 30 -10.20 -0.24 -4.94
C GLY A 30 -8.96 -0.49 -5.81
N TYR A 31 -8.11 -1.46 -5.45
CA TYR A 31 -6.98 -1.86 -6.29
C TYR A 31 -7.45 -2.34 -7.66
N LEU A 32 -8.36 -3.30 -7.70
CA LEU A 32 -8.88 -3.86 -8.96
C LEU A 32 -9.58 -2.79 -9.81
N SER A 33 -10.35 -1.89 -9.19
CA SER A 33 -10.98 -0.77 -9.89
C SER A 33 -9.96 0.17 -10.53
N ALA A 34 -8.88 0.48 -9.83
CA ALA A 34 -7.85 1.37 -10.35
C ALA A 34 -7.06 0.78 -11.54
N LEU A 35 -7.03 -0.55 -11.69
CA LEU A 35 -6.37 -1.21 -12.83
C LEU A 35 -7.01 -0.85 -14.18
N HIS A 36 -8.27 -0.38 -14.21
CA HIS A 36 -8.91 0.06 -15.45
C HIS A 36 -8.20 1.28 -16.09
N ALA A 37 -7.33 1.97 -15.35
CA ALA A 37 -6.48 3.02 -15.90
C ALA A 37 -5.25 2.48 -16.67
N LEU A 38 -5.00 1.16 -16.62
CA LEU A 38 -3.93 0.50 -17.36
C LEU A 38 -4.45 -0.08 -18.69
N PRO A 39 -3.54 -0.33 -19.68
CA PRO A 39 -3.87 -1.14 -20.83
C PRO A 39 -4.40 -2.53 -20.38
N GLU A 40 -5.36 -3.08 -21.15
CA GLU A 40 -6.11 -4.28 -20.76
C GLU A 40 -5.23 -5.48 -20.38
N GLU A 41 -4.16 -5.73 -21.12
CA GLU A 41 -3.20 -6.81 -20.84
C GLU A 41 -2.48 -6.57 -19.49
N ALA A 42 -2.00 -5.36 -19.26
CA ALA A 42 -1.32 -4.99 -18.02
C ALA A 42 -2.28 -5.07 -16.82
N ALA A 43 -3.54 -4.67 -16.98
CA ALA A 43 -4.56 -4.79 -15.95
C ALA A 43 -4.87 -6.25 -15.59
N ARG A 44 -5.03 -7.12 -16.60
CA ARG A 44 -5.24 -8.57 -16.38
C ARG A 44 -4.07 -9.21 -15.66
N ASP A 45 -2.85 -8.86 -16.03
CA ASP A 45 -1.64 -9.37 -15.40
C ASP A 45 -1.51 -8.90 -13.96
N ALA A 46 -1.73 -7.61 -13.69
CA ALA A 46 -1.74 -7.04 -12.33
C ALA A 46 -2.82 -7.68 -11.44
N ALA A 47 -4.01 -7.94 -11.97
CA ALA A 47 -5.10 -8.60 -11.24
C ALA A 47 -4.75 -10.04 -10.79
N ARG A 48 -3.82 -10.70 -11.46
CA ARG A 48 -3.32 -12.05 -11.12
C ARG A 48 -2.14 -12.01 -10.14
N ARG A 49 -1.47 -10.87 -9.97
CA ARG A 49 -0.31 -10.71 -9.09
C ARG A 49 -0.72 -10.27 -7.68
N ILE A 50 -1.59 -11.06 -7.06
CA ILE A 50 -1.99 -10.87 -5.67
C ILE A 50 -1.24 -11.88 -4.82
N VAL A 51 -0.35 -11.40 -3.95
CA VAL A 51 0.41 -12.20 -3.00
C VAL A 51 -0.27 -12.08 -1.65
N ARG A 52 -0.72 -13.21 -1.08
CA ARG A 52 -1.35 -13.22 0.25
C ARG A 52 -0.29 -13.33 1.33
N LEU A 53 -0.30 -12.39 2.26
CA LEU A 53 0.66 -12.29 3.36
C LEU A 53 -0.10 -12.17 4.69
N THR A 54 0.46 -12.73 5.73
CA THR A 54 -0.07 -12.59 7.09
C THR A 54 0.12 -11.16 7.59
N PRO A 55 -0.88 -10.52 8.27
CA PRO A 55 -0.87 -9.09 8.55
C PRO A 55 0.00 -8.67 9.75
N THR A 56 1.06 -9.42 10.04
CA THR A 56 2.13 -9.03 10.97
C THR A 56 3.43 -8.85 10.19
N GLU A 57 4.35 -8.07 10.70
CA GLU A 57 5.62 -7.78 10.01
C GLU A 57 6.46 -9.05 9.82
N GLU A 58 6.64 -9.83 10.88
CA GLU A 58 7.46 -11.04 10.89
C GLU A 58 6.90 -12.13 9.98
N GLU A 59 5.60 -12.38 10.07
CA GLU A 59 4.94 -13.42 9.26
C GLU A 59 4.83 -12.96 7.79
N ALA A 60 4.54 -11.68 7.51
CA ALA A 60 4.54 -11.14 6.15
C ALA A 60 5.92 -11.29 5.49
N ARG A 61 7.00 -11.09 6.26
CA ARG A 61 8.35 -11.33 5.78
C ARG A 61 8.55 -12.81 5.42
N ALA A 62 8.17 -13.72 6.31
CA ALA A 62 8.33 -15.16 6.07
C ALA A 62 7.52 -15.63 4.84
N ASP A 63 6.28 -15.17 4.71
CA ASP A 63 5.41 -15.47 3.57
C ASP A 63 5.99 -14.92 2.26
N MET A 64 6.51 -13.68 2.29
CA MET A 64 7.14 -13.06 1.11
C MET A 64 8.44 -13.77 0.73
N GLU A 65 9.27 -14.19 1.69
CA GLU A 65 10.44 -15.03 1.43
C GLU A 65 10.04 -16.35 0.76
N ALA A 66 8.97 -17.00 1.24
CA ALA A 66 8.46 -18.23 0.65
C ALA A 66 7.96 -18.01 -0.79
N TYR A 67 7.36 -16.85 -1.07
CA TYR A 67 6.97 -16.45 -2.43
C TYR A 67 8.20 -16.23 -3.31
N LEU A 68 9.22 -15.50 -2.84
CA LEU A 68 10.43 -15.17 -3.59
C LEU A 68 11.29 -16.40 -3.92
N ARG A 69 11.31 -17.44 -3.05
CA ARG A 69 12.02 -18.71 -3.33
C ARG A 69 11.50 -19.46 -4.55
N ARG A 70 10.30 -19.12 -5.05
CA ARG A 70 9.73 -19.69 -6.27
C ARG A 70 10.23 -18.99 -7.54
N ASP A 71 11.14 -18.03 -7.40
CA ASP A 71 11.70 -17.19 -8.46
C ASP A 71 10.61 -16.55 -9.37
N PRO A 72 9.65 -15.83 -8.80
CA PRO A 72 8.56 -15.23 -9.56
C PRO A 72 9.06 -14.04 -10.37
N LEU A 73 8.47 -13.82 -11.55
CA LEU A 73 8.64 -12.55 -12.25
C LEU A 73 7.96 -11.42 -11.47
N LEU A 74 8.77 -10.62 -10.77
CA LEU A 74 8.26 -9.54 -9.93
C LEU A 74 7.64 -8.39 -10.74
N PRO A 75 6.61 -7.73 -10.20
CA PRO A 75 6.12 -6.46 -10.73
C PRO A 75 7.15 -5.35 -10.48
N THR A 76 6.94 -4.20 -11.10
CA THR A 76 7.78 -3.02 -10.85
C THR A 76 7.36 -2.24 -9.60
N ALA A 77 6.13 -2.45 -9.15
CA ALA A 77 5.64 -1.88 -7.90
C ALA A 77 4.58 -2.76 -7.24
N PHE A 78 4.61 -2.79 -5.91
CA PHE A 78 3.58 -3.39 -5.06
C PHE A 78 2.79 -2.31 -4.33
N PHE A 79 1.46 -2.48 -4.29
CA PHE A 79 0.58 -1.89 -3.31
C PHE A 79 0.34 -2.88 -2.18
N ALA A 80 0.45 -2.45 -0.92
CA ALA A 80 0.22 -3.29 0.25
C ALA A 80 -1.03 -2.85 1.02
N ASP A 81 -1.73 -3.81 1.62
CA ASP A 81 -2.92 -3.55 2.43
C ASP A 81 -2.65 -2.62 3.62
N ASN A 82 -1.48 -2.74 4.23
CA ASN A 82 -1.03 -1.84 5.30
C ASN A 82 0.49 -1.76 5.38
N ASP A 83 1.00 -0.87 6.23
CA ASP A 83 2.44 -0.63 6.40
C ASP A 83 3.17 -1.82 7.04
N ARG A 84 2.52 -2.65 7.86
CA ARG A 84 3.15 -3.83 8.47
C ARG A 84 3.43 -4.91 7.44
N ILE A 85 2.46 -5.18 6.56
CA ILE A 85 2.62 -6.09 5.42
C ILE A 85 3.70 -5.54 4.49
N ALA A 86 3.67 -4.23 4.20
CA ALA A 86 4.70 -3.58 3.39
C ALA A 86 6.08 -3.72 4.01
N ALA A 87 6.23 -3.53 5.31
CA ALA A 87 7.50 -3.63 6.03
C ALA A 87 8.09 -5.03 5.93
N GLY A 88 7.32 -6.07 6.26
CA GLY A 88 7.77 -7.46 6.12
C GLY A 88 8.17 -7.81 4.69
N ALA A 89 7.37 -7.37 3.70
CA ALA A 89 7.69 -7.59 2.29
C ALA A 89 8.96 -6.84 1.85
N CYS A 90 9.17 -5.59 2.29
CA CYS A 90 10.38 -4.83 2.01
C CYS A 90 11.61 -5.54 2.59
N GLU A 91 11.55 -6.00 3.84
CA GLU A 91 12.67 -6.73 4.45
C GLU A 91 12.99 -8.01 3.66
N ALA A 92 11.98 -8.79 3.26
CA ALA A 92 12.18 -9.98 2.43
C ALA A 92 12.82 -9.65 1.07
N LEU A 93 12.33 -8.61 0.37
CA LEU A 93 12.89 -8.16 -0.90
C LEU A 93 14.36 -7.78 -0.76
N LEU A 94 14.72 -7.00 0.26
CA LEU A 94 16.10 -6.59 0.52
C LEU A 94 17.01 -7.80 0.82
N ARG A 95 16.54 -8.77 1.61
CA ARG A 95 17.28 -10.02 1.91
C ARG A 95 17.54 -10.87 0.66
N PHE A 96 16.64 -10.81 -0.32
CA PHE A 96 16.81 -11.50 -1.61
C PHE A 96 17.59 -10.67 -2.64
N GLY A 97 18.17 -9.54 -2.24
CA GLY A 97 19.03 -8.71 -3.06
C GLY A 97 18.33 -7.71 -3.97
N TYR A 98 16.99 -7.56 -3.85
CA TYR A 98 16.27 -6.52 -4.59
C TYR A 98 16.45 -5.16 -3.92
N ARG A 99 16.62 -4.13 -4.72
CA ARG A 99 16.74 -2.73 -4.26
C ARG A 99 15.38 -2.05 -4.30
N ILE A 100 15.04 -1.36 -3.22
CA ILE A 100 13.85 -0.53 -3.13
C ILE A 100 14.31 0.93 -3.14
N PRO A 101 13.79 1.78 -4.05
CA PRO A 101 12.75 1.53 -5.05
C PRO A 101 13.25 1.09 -6.44
N GLN A 102 14.55 0.88 -6.66
CA GLN A 102 15.17 0.77 -8.00
C GLN A 102 14.68 -0.45 -8.78
N ASP A 103 14.60 -1.60 -8.14
CA ASP A 103 14.15 -2.85 -8.76
C ASP A 103 12.64 -3.04 -8.56
N VAL A 104 12.14 -2.75 -7.34
CA VAL A 104 10.74 -2.87 -6.96
C VAL A 104 10.34 -1.70 -6.06
N SER A 105 9.34 -0.94 -6.46
CA SER A 105 8.72 0.08 -5.61
C SER A 105 7.67 -0.54 -4.68
N VAL A 106 7.48 0.03 -3.49
CA VAL A 106 6.46 -0.43 -2.53
C VAL A 106 5.72 0.77 -1.95
N ILE A 107 4.38 0.70 -1.94
CA ILE A 107 3.52 1.67 -1.27
C ILE A 107 2.66 0.95 -0.22
N GLY A 108 2.60 1.52 0.99
CA GLY A 108 1.82 1.02 2.10
C GLY A 108 0.47 1.73 2.28
N PHE A 109 -0.13 1.51 3.44
CA PHE A 109 -1.36 2.15 3.88
C PHE A 109 -1.35 2.26 5.40
N ASP A 110 -1.89 3.34 5.97
CA ASP A 110 -2.12 3.72 7.37
C ASP A 110 -1.20 4.82 7.89
N ASP A 111 -0.04 5.08 7.33
CA ASP A 111 0.99 5.99 7.89
C ASP A 111 1.25 5.67 9.38
N SER A 112 1.64 4.44 9.63
CA SER A 112 2.04 3.97 10.96
C SER A 112 3.52 4.29 11.22
N SER A 113 3.95 4.26 12.49
CA SER A 113 5.34 4.57 12.87
C SER A 113 6.39 3.73 12.15
N ILE A 114 6.05 2.50 11.73
CA ILE A 114 6.95 1.64 10.99
C ILE A 114 7.31 2.21 9.61
N SER A 115 6.40 2.97 8.98
CA SER A 115 6.61 3.53 7.64
C SER A 115 7.80 4.49 7.56
N THR A 116 8.11 5.17 8.67
CA THR A 116 9.28 6.08 8.78
C THR A 116 10.54 5.39 9.26
N ALA A 117 10.41 4.21 9.89
CA ALA A 117 11.53 3.44 10.42
C ALA A 117 12.21 2.56 9.37
N LEU A 118 11.57 2.33 8.22
CA LEU A 118 12.14 1.56 7.11
C LEU A 118 13.26 2.31 6.39
N THR A 119 14.12 1.56 5.73
CA THR A 119 15.16 2.07 4.84
C THR A 119 15.03 1.39 3.48
N PRO A 120 14.61 2.13 2.43
CA PRO A 120 14.17 3.54 2.47
C PRO A 120 12.82 3.74 3.18
N PRO A 121 12.52 4.98 3.67
CA PRO A 121 11.22 5.30 4.27
C PRO A 121 10.06 5.03 3.31
N LEU A 122 8.99 4.42 3.84
CA LEU A 122 7.87 3.91 3.05
C LEU A 122 6.90 5.03 2.64
N THR A 123 6.70 5.21 1.33
CA THR A 123 5.54 5.93 0.77
C THR A 123 4.28 5.19 1.18
N THR A 124 3.28 5.90 1.71
CA THR A 124 2.07 5.28 2.25
C THR A 124 0.85 6.16 2.07
N MET A 125 -0.34 5.57 2.24
CA MET A 125 -1.59 6.33 2.33
C MET A 125 -1.76 6.80 3.78
N GLN A 126 -1.75 8.11 3.99
CA GLN A 126 -1.96 8.69 5.31
C GLN A 126 -3.44 8.72 5.67
N VAL A 127 -3.79 7.99 6.73
CA VAL A 127 -5.11 8.07 7.36
C VAL A 127 -5.07 9.16 8.42
N GLN A 128 -5.92 10.18 8.31
CA GLN A 128 -5.98 11.31 9.22
C GLN A 128 -6.61 10.91 10.57
N LYS A 129 -5.89 10.08 11.35
CA LYS A 129 -6.40 9.41 12.57
C LYS A 129 -6.89 10.40 13.64
N GLN A 130 -6.16 11.51 13.85
CA GLN A 130 -6.53 12.53 14.83
C GLN A 130 -7.83 13.23 14.41
N ARG A 131 -7.97 13.59 13.13
CA ARG A 131 -9.19 14.20 12.61
C ARG A 131 -10.36 13.25 12.67
N LEU A 132 -10.14 11.96 12.38
CA LEU A 132 -11.18 10.94 12.51
C LEU A 132 -11.67 10.82 13.96
N GLY A 133 -10.74 10.82 14.94
CA GLY A 133 -11.07 10.81 16.36
C GLY A 133 -11.85 12.05 16.78
N ALA A 134 -11.43 13.24 16.37
CA ALA A 134 -12.14 14.50 16.67
C ALA A 134 -13.57 14.47 16.09
N LEU A 135 -13.73 14.11 14.81
CA LEU A 135 -15.04 14.00 14.19
C LEU A 135 -15.95 12.97 14.90
N ALA A 136 -15.40 11.85 15.35
CA ALA A 136 -16.18 10.85 16.09
C ALA A 136 -16.73 11.41 17.41
N VAL A 137 -15.91 12.17 18.15
CA VAL A 137 -16.34 12.84 19.41
C VAL A 137 -17.39 13.90 19.12
N ASP A 138 -17.16 14.76 18.12
CA ASP A 138 -18.12 15.81 17.74
C ASP A 138 -19.49 15.20 17.34
N ARG A 139 -19.47 14.11 16.57
CA ARG A 139 -20.69 13.42 16.18
C ARG A 139 -21.40 12.75 17.35
N LEU A 140 -20.65 12.14 18.25
CA LEU A 140 -21.21 11.57 19.47
C LEU A 140 -21.88 12.66 20.32
N HIS A 141 -21.22 13.81 20.49
CA HIS A 141 -21.76 14.94 21.24
C HIS A 141 -23.07 15.45 20.63
N ILE A 142 -23.11 15.65 19.31
CA ILE A 142 -24.34 16.08 18.61
C ILE A 142 -25.43 15.03 18.75
N HIS A 143 -25.11 13.74 18.63
CA HIS A 143 -26.07 12.65 18.75
C HIS A 143 -26.71 12.58 20.14
N LEU A 144 -25.93 12.82 21.21
CA LEU A 144 -26.44 12.84 22.58
C LEU A 144 -27.36 14.02 22.89
N GLN A 145 -27.30 15.09 22.07
CA GLN A 145 -28.15 16.28 22.25
C GLN A 145 -29.46 16.23 21.44
N LYS A 146 -29.61 15.26 20.55
CA LYS A 146 -30.80 15.12 19.68
C LYS A 146 -31.75 14.04 20.21
N ASP A 147 -33.04 14.36 20.21
CA ASP A 147 -34.11 13.40 20.58
C ASP A 147 -34.37 12.32 19.50
N VAL A 148 -33.87 12.55 18.28
CA VAL A 148 -34.04 11.62 17.16
C VAL A 148 -32.66 11.17 16.68
N PRO A 149 -32.36 9.85 16.71
CA PRO A 149 -31.11 9.32 16.20
C PRO A 149 -31.08 9.41 14.68
N GLU A 150 -30.09 10.17 14.15
CA GLU A 150 -29.77 10.18 12.73
C GLU A 150 -28.67 9.16 12.43
N THR A 151 -28.88 8.32 11.42
CA THR A 151 -27.81 7.46 10.90
C THR A 151 -26.99 8.23 9.88
N LEU A 152 -25.76 8.59 10.26
CA LEU A 152 -24.82 9.31 9.42
C LEU A 152 -23.64 8.42 9.04
N ARG A 153 -23.18 8.56 7.82
CA ARG A 153 -21.93 7.98 7.35
C ARG A 153 -21.01 9.10 6.88
N GLU A 154 -19.92 9.30 7.59
CA GLU A 154 -18.84 10.22 7.19
C GLU A 154 -17.59 9.43 6.84
N ALA A 155 -16.86 9.89 5.85
CA ALA A 155 -15.61 9.28 5.43
C ALA A 155 -14.55 10.37 5.22
N LEU A 156 -13.36 10.15 5.75
CA LEU A 156 -12.18 10.94 5.41
C LEU A 156 -11.44 10.25 4.27
N VAL A 157 -11.10 11.02 3.25
CA VAL A 157 -10.30 10.52 2.12
C VAL A 157 -8.83 10.51 2.56
N PRO A 158 -8.14 9.37 2.51
CA PRO A 158 -6.71 9.31 2.79
C PRO A 158 -5.90 9.97 1.67
N GLU A 159 -4.74 10.50 2.01
CA GLU A 159 -3.82 11.17 1.09
C GLU A 159 -2.53 10.35 0.91
N VAL A 160 -1.89 10.47 -0.25
CA VAL A 160 -0.58 9.84 -0.47
C VAL A 160 0.48 10.67 0.22
N LEU A 161 1.19 10.06 1.17
CA LEU A 161 2.38 10.63 1.78
C LEU A 161 3.62 10.06 1.08
N VAL A 162 4.17 10.84 0.18
CA VAL A 162 5.31 10.44 -0.65
C VAL A 162 6.58 10.44 0.21
N ARG A 163 7.34 9.31 0.15
CA ARG A 163 8.67 9.14 0.72
C ARG A 163 9.59 8.53 -0.35
N GLU A 164 10.49 7.63 0.04
CA GLU A 164 11.59 7.17 -0.83
C GLU A 164 11.38 5.76 -1.42
N SER A 165 10.32 5.05 -1.05
CA SER A 165 10.10 3.66 -1.48
C SER A 165 9.43 3.49 -2.84
N VAL A 166 9.14 4.58 -3.55
CA VAL A 166 8.54 4.57 -4.90
C VAL A 166 9.41 5.37 -5.86
N LEU A 167 9.76 4.74 -6.99
CA LEU A 167 10.51 5.37 -8.08
C LEU A 167 9.55 5.99 -9.11
N ASP A 168 9.74 7.26 -9.46
CA ASP A 168 9.10 7.82 -10.67
C ASP A 168 9.87 7.34 -11.92
N ARG A 169 9.29 6.37 -12.63
CA ARG A 169 9.87 5.78 -13.84
C ARG A 169 9.77 6.67 -15.07
N ARG A 170 8.95 7.72 -15.04
CA ARG A 170 8.85 8.73 -16.11
C ARG A 170 10.01 9.73 -16.02
N ASN A 171 10.50 9.94 -14.78
CA ASN A 171 11.58 10.88 -14.51
C ASN A 171 12.61 10.22 -13.58
N PRO A 172 13.31 9.16 -14.04
CA PRO A 172 14.25 8.45 -13.19
C PRO A 172 15.40 9.39 -12.79
N PRO A 173 15.87 9.33 -11.53
CA PRO A 173 17.04 10.11 -11.12
C PRO A 173 18.23 9.77 -12.01
N ASP A 174 19.01 10.79 -12.35
CA ASP A 174 20.19 10.64 -13.21
C ASP A 174 21.16 9.63 -12.59
N ARG A 175 21.43 8.55 -13.32
CA ARG A 175 22.33 7.46 -12.89
C ARG A 175 23.80 7.89 -12.76
N SER A 176 24.13 9.13 -13.19
CA SER A 176 25.51 9.64 -13.16
C SER A 176 26.00 10.09 -11.77
N MET A 177 25.12 10.10 -10.73
CA MET A 177 25.46 10.53 -9.38
C MET A 177 25.62 9.40 -8.34
N CYS A 178 25.65 8.14 -8.74
CA CYS A 178 25.98 7.04 -7.83
C CYS A 178 27.51 6.85 -7.80
N TRP A 179 28.13 7.42 -6.78
CA TRP A 179 29.52 7.14 -6.39
C TRP A 179 29.56 6.00 -5.37
#